data_e69a8b456696129182fe33060abfdfc1
#
_entry.id   e69a8b456696129182fe33060abfdfc1
#
_cell.length_a   1.000
_cell.length_b   1.000
_cell.length_c   1.000
_cell.angle_alpha   90.00
_cell.angle_beta   90.00
_cell.angle_gamma   90.00
#
_symmetry.space_group_name_H-M   'P 1'
#
loop_
_entity.id
_entity.type
_entity.pdbx_description
1 polymer ?
#
loop_
_entity_poly.entity_id
_entity_poly.type
_entity_poly.pdbx_seq_one_letter_code
_entity_poly.pdbx_strand_id
1 'polypeptide(L)'
;AITGKTYASFEPMLDYCVVKIPRLPFDKFITAKRTLTTQMKATGEVMSICNNFEGALMKAIRSLEQHVDSLMSYDFTGLSDKELNEQLHVVDDRRIWVIAEALRRGVSYDEIHEITKIDRWFIDKLAILVEMENQLKNEPLTVELLKEAKRIEFPDSVIAKLTGKTEKEIHDMRYENGIVAAFKMVDTCAAEFEASTPYYYSVFGSENEAIETNPKKKVLVLGSGPIRIGQGLSLIHI
;
A
#
# COMPACT_ATOMS: atom_id res chain seq x y z
N ALA A 1 33.01 -10.19 -8.03
CA ALA A 1 31.62 -10.60 -7.74
C ALA A 1 31.62 -11.83 -6.84
N ILE A 2 30.69 -11.93 -5.90
CA ILE A 2 30.58 -13.07 -4.95
C ILE A 2 30.31 -14.37 -5.71
N THR A 3 29.55 -14.31 -6.80
CA THR A 3 29.17 -15.47 -7.62
C THR A 3 30.19 -15.83 -8.69
N GLY A 4 31.11 -14.91 -9.06
CA GLY A 4 32.00 -15.05 -10.20
C GLY A 4 31.31 -15.10 -11.57
N LYS A 5 30.00 -14.84 -11.63
CA LYS A 5 29.17 -14.92 -12.84
C LYS A 5 28.77 -13.57 -13.41
N THR A 6 28.80 -12.52 -12.59
CA THR A 6 28.37 -11.17 -12.95
C THR A 6 29.51 -10.17 -12.83
N TYR A 7 29.41 -9.07 -13.57
CA TYR A 7 30.38 -7.96 -13.53
C TYR A 7 30.04 -7.00 -12.39
N ALA A 8 31.02 -6.19 -11.95
CA ALA A 8 30.78 -5.15 -10.93
C ALA A 8 29.78 -4.07 -11.37
N SER A 9 29.55 -3.95 -12.68
CA SER A 9 28.57 -3.06 -13.30
C SER A 9 27.21 -3.69 -13.52
N PHE A 10 26.94 -4.85 -12.93
CA PHE A 10 25.59 -5.49 -13.02
C PHE A 10 24.53 -4.55 -12.46
N GLU A 11 23.50 -4.28 -13.24
CA GLU A 11 22.38 -3.45 -12.84
C GLU A 11 21.31 -4.32 -12.15
N PRO A 12 20.95 -4.01 -10.90
CA PRO A 12 19.90 -4.75 -10.17
C PRO A 12 18.57 -4.69 -10.92
N MET A 13 17.89 -5.83 -11.02
CA MET A 13 16.54 -5.93 -11.61
C MET A 13 15.59 -6.55 -10.59
N LEU A 14 14.47 -5.87 -10.33
CA LEU A 14 13.42 -6.34 -9.43
C LEU A 14 12.08 -6.27 -10.17
N ASP A 15 11.26 -7.29 -9.99
CA ASP A 15 9.89 -7.35 -10.52
C ASP A 15 8.85 -6.87 -9.50
N TYR A 16 9.28 -6.24 -8.42
CA TYR A 16 8.43 -5.71 -7.37
C TYR A 16 8.86 -4.31 -6.91
N CYS A 17 7.91 -3.63 -6.29
CA CYS A 17 8.11 -2.32 -5.65
C CYS A 17 7.96 -2.46 -4.13
N VAL A 18 8.82 -1.78 -3.38
CA VAL A 18 8.76 -1.71 -1.92
C VAL A 18 8.39 -0.30 -1.48
N VAL A 19 7.34 -0.18 -0.68
CA VAL A 19 6.96 1.08 -0.04
C VAL A 19 7.13 0.96 1.47
N LYS A 20 7.84 1.92 2.05
CA LYS A 20 8.01 2.07 3.50
C LYS A 20 7.33 3.34 3.98
N ILE A 21 6.46 3.23 4.98
CA ILE A 21 5.80 4.37 5.61
C ILE A 21 6.13 4.38 7.10
N PRO A 22 6.56 5.52 7.67
CA PRO A 22 6.80 5.61 9.10
C PRO A 22 5.48 5.56 9.89
N ARG A 23 5.47 4.83 10.99
CA ARG A 23 4.38 4.86 11.98
C ARG A 23 4.57 6.09 12.88
N LEU A 24 3.74 7.09 12.69
CA LEU A 24 3.74 8.34 13.47
C LEU A 24 2.63 8.26 14.52
N PRO A 25 2.96 8.10 15.83
CA PRO A 25 1.99 7.74 16.87
C PRO A 25 1.25 8.95 17.46
N PHE A 26 0.80 9.89 16.62
CA PHE A 26 0.05 11.06 17.05
C PHE A 26 -1.36 10.72 17.60
N ASP A 27 -1.84 9.52 17.36
CA ASP A 27 -3.02 8.95 18.00
C ASP A 27 -2.82 8.67 19.50
N LYS A 28 -1.58 8.38 19.92
CA LYS A 28 -1.20 8.15 21.31
C LYS A 28 -0.67 9.41 21.99
N PHE A 29 0.06 10.24 21.25
CA PHE A 29 0.68 11.46 21.75
C PHE A 29 -0.08 12.69 21.24
N ILE A 30 -1.32 12.88 21.71
CA ILE A 30 -2.26 13.89 21.24
C ILE A 30 -1.77 15.33 21.43
N THR A 31 -0.87 15.57 22.38
CA THR A 31 -0.27 16.89 22.64
C THR A 31 0.96 17.18 21.78
N ALA A 32 1.46 16.19 21.05
CA ALA A 32 2.63 16.38 20.21
C ALA A 32 2.28 17.16 18.93
N LYS A 33 3.17 18.06 18.52
CA LYS A 33 3.03 18.77 17.25
C LYS A 33 3.16 17.80 16.08
N ARG A 34 2.15 17.75 15.22
CA ARG A 34 2.11 16.85 14.04
C ARG A 34 3.08 17.28 12.95
N THR A 35 3.47 18.55 12.87
CA THR A 35 4.41 19.05 11.86
C THR A 35 5.70 18.25 11.86
N LEU A 36 6.05 17.71 10.70
CA LEU A 36 7.29 16.95 10.49
C LEU A 36 8.45 17.91 10.21
N THR A 37 9.58 17.64 10.85
CA THR A 37 10.82 18.40 10.73
C THR A 37 11.98 17.41 10.65
N THR A 38 13.21 17.86 10.89
CA THR A 38 14.40 16.99 11.00
C THR A 38 14.42 16.14 12.27
N GLN A 39 13.54 16.43 13.24
CA GLN A 39 13.42 15.64 14.46
C GLN A 39 12.65 14.34 14.18
N MET A 40 13.19 13.22 14.63
CA MET A 40 12.53 11.92 14.54
C MET A 40 11.28 11.87 15.41
N LYS A 41 10.15 11.50 14.81
CA LYS A 41 8.84 11.35 15.49
C LYS A 41 8.21 9.98 15.28
N ALA A 42 8.80 9.15 14.41
CA ALA A 42 8.30 7.81 14.17
C ALA A 42 8.70 6.85 15.30
N THR A 43 7.81 5.91 15.63
CA THR A 43 8.05 4.81 16.58
C THR A 43 8.28 3.46 15.91
N GLY A 44 8.16 3.41 14.60
CA GLY A 44 8.35 2.24 13.77
C GLY A 44 8.05 2.57 12.32
N GLU A 45 8.09 1.57 11.48
CA GLU A 45 7.78 1.69 10.07
C GLU A 45 7.06 0.43 9.58
N VAL A 46 6.23 0.58 8.57
CA VAL A 46 5.68 -0.53 7.79
C VAL A 46 6.45 -0.65 6.49
N MET A 47 6.60 -1.88 6.02
CA MET A 47 7.13 -2.20 4.71
C MET A 47 6.13 -3.07 3.97
N SER A 48 5.78 -2.69 2.77
CA SER A 48 4.91 -3.45 1.91
C SER A 48 5.54 -3.69 0.55
N ILE A 49 5.20 -4.82 -0.06
CA ILE A 49 5.73 -5.24 -1.35
C ILE A 49 4.55 -5.54 -2.28
N CYS A 50 4.63 -5.05 -3.51
CA CYS A 50 3.71 -5.34 -4.59
C CYS A 50 4.44 -5.23 -5.93
N ASN A 51 3.86 -5.73 -7.02
CA ASN A 51 4.43 -5.59 -8.37
C ASN A 51 4.16 -4.21 -9.01
N ASN A 52 3.48 -3.32 -8.32
CA ASN A 52 3.29 -1.92 -8.71
C ASN A 52 3.31 -1.00 -7.48
N PHE A 53 3.60 0.28 -7.70
CA PHE A 53 3.72 1.27 -6.63
C PHE A 53 2.37 1.53 -5.93
N GLU A 54 1.30 1.65 -6.69
CA GLU A 54 -0.05 1.93 -6.21
C GLU A 54 -0.51 0.87 -5.20
N GLY A 55 -0.34 -0.40 -5.58
CA GLY A 55 -0.66 -1.53 -4.70
C GLY A 55 0.25 -1.60 -3.47
N ALA A 56 1.56 -1.37 -3.62
CA ALA A 56 2.48 -1.31 -2.49
C ALA A 56 2.09 -0.19 -1.53
N LEU A 57 1.71 0.99 -2.03
CA LEU A 57 1.25 2.11 -1.22
C LEU A 57 -0.04 1.79 -0.46
N MET A 58 -1.04 1.23 -1.14
CA MET A 58 -2.31 0.84 -0.53
C MET A 58 -2.11 -0.21 0.57
N LYS A 59 -1.23 -1.18 0.36
CA LYS A 59 -0.85 -2.17 1.39
C LYS A 59 -0.14 -1.52 2.58
N ALA A 60 0.77 -0.57 2.33
CA ALA A 60 1.47 0.15 3.38
C ALA A 60 0.49 0.96 4.25
N ILE A 61 -0.47 1.66 3.64
CA ILE A 61 -1.51 2.42 4.35
C ILE A 61 -2.29 1.49 5.29
N ARG A 62 -2.80 0.36 4.79
CA ARG A 62 -3.55 -0.62 5.60
C ARG A 62 -2.74 -1.17 6.78
N SER A 63 -1.42 -1.25 6.62
CA SER A 63 -0.52 -1.84 7.61
C SER A 63 -0.11 -0.87 8.74
N LEU A 64 -0.53 0.42 8.66
CA LEU A 64 -0.16 1.43 9.67
C LEU A 64 -0.79 1.20 11.05
N GLU A 65 -1.80 0.33 11.18
CA GLU A 65 -2.55 0.09 12.42
C GLU A 65 -3.13 1.39 13.03
N GLN A 66 -3.63 2.27 12.17
CA GLN A 66 -4.24 3.56 12.53
C GLN A 66 -5.71 3.63 12.12
N HIS A 67 -6.36 2.49 11.87
CA HIS A 67 -7.73 2.40 11.37
C HIS A 67 -7.92 3.09 10.02
N VAL A 68 -6.87 3.07 9.19
CA VAL A 68 -6.87 3.58 7.82
C VAL A 68 -6.75 2.41 6.85
N ASP A 69 -7.56 2.41 5.79
CA ASP A 69 -7.63 1.34 4.80
C ASP A 69 -7.39 1.81 3.36
N SER A 70 -7.48 3.13 3.14
CA SER A 70 -7.38 3.73 1.81
C SER A 70 -7.04 5.22 1.87
N LEU A 71 -6.95 5.87 0.72
CA LEU A 71 -6.83 7.32 0.61
C LEU A 71 -8.12 8.08 0.97
N MET A 72 -9.21 7.36 1.28
CA MET A 72 -10.49 7.92 1.74
C MET A 72 -10.67 7.88 3.25
N SER A 73 -9.69 7.39 4.00
CA SER A 73 -9.80 7.18 5.44
C SER A 73 -9.90 8.47 6.27
N TYR A 74 -9.48 9.60 5.69
CA TYR A 74 -9.67 10.93 6.28
C TYR A 74 -10.66 11.72 5.43
N ASP A 75 -11.63 12.35 6.09
CA ASP A 75 -12.63 13.19 5.44
C ASP A 75 -12.19 14.66 5.45
N PHE A 76 -11.92 15.20 4.28
CA PHE A 76 -11.64 16.62 4.04
C PHE A 76 -12.71 17.30 3.20
N THR A 77 -13.84 16.64 2.91
CA THR A 77 -14.91 17.19 2.06
C THR A 77 -15.52 18.47 2.61
N GLY A 78 -15.50 18.64 3.94
CA GLY A 78 -15.98 19.86 4.60
C GLY A 78 -15.09 21.09 4.49
N LEU A 79 -13.85 20.94 3.98
CA LEU A 79 -12.95 22.08 3.79
C LEU A 79 -13.30 22.85 2.52
N SER A 80 -13.23 24.19 2.59
CA SER A 80 -13.22 25.03 1.39
C SER A 80 -11.92 24.80 0.59
N ASP A 81 -11.92 25.20 -0.69
CA ASP A 81 -10.72 25.05 -1.53
C ASP A 81 -9.54 25.88 -1.00
N LYS A 82 -9.83 27.03 -0.37
CA LYS A 82 -8.81 27.84 0.29
C LYS A 82 -8.18 27.09 1.48
N GLU A 83 -9.00 26.50 2.35
CA GLU A 83 -8.54 25.73 3.49
C GLU A 83 -7.76 24.47 3.06
N LEU A 84 -8.21 23.80 1.98
CA LEU A 84 -7.49 22.67 1.41
C LEU A 84 -6.13 23.08 0.87
N ASN A 85 -6.04 24.21 0.19
CA ASN A 85 -4.77 24.78 -0.28
C ASN A 85 -3.84 25.11 0.90
N GLU A 86 -4.35 25.70 1.98
CA GLU A 86 -3.58 25.92 3.20
C GLU A 86 -3.07 24.61 3.80
N GLN A 87 -3.87 23.54 3.78
CA GLN A 87 -3.46 22.21 4.26
C GLN A 87 -2.36 21.57 3.39
N LEU A 88 -2.32 21.82 2.09
CA LEU A 88 -1.24 21.34 1.21
C LEU A 88 0.15 21.88 1.62
N HIS A 89 0.20 23.07 2.21
CA HIS A 89 1.43 23.64 2.74
C HIS A 89 1.88 23.00 4.06
N VAL A 90 0.99 22.31 4.76
CA VAL A 90 1.31 21.67 6.04
C VAL A 90 2.05 20.35 5.81
N VAL A 91 3.24 20.23 6.40
CA VAL A 91 4.03 18.99 6.34
C VAL A 91 3.74 18.17 7.59
N ASP A 92 2.73 17.31 7.51
CA ASP A 92 2.35 16.40 8.60
C ASP A 92 2.08 14.97 8.08
N ASP A 93 1.70 14.08 8.98
CA ASP A 93 1.42 12.67 8.70
C ASP A 93 0.16 12.43 7.85
N ARG A 94 -0.68 13.45 7.64
CA ARG A 94 -1.93 13.35 6.86
C ARG A 94 -1.78 13.90 5.45
N ARG A 95 -0.61 14.42 5.09
CA ARG A 95 -0.37 15.11 3.82
C ARG A 95 -0.78 14.29 2.58
N ILE A 96 -0.58 12.97 2.61
CA ILE A 96 -0.95 12.08 1.50
C ILE A 96 -2.47 12.11 1.23
N TRP A 97 -3.30 12.13 2.29
CA TRP A 97 -4.77 12.21 2.17
C TRP A 97 -5.23 13.59 1.72
N VAL A 98 -4.53 14.64 2.14
CA VAL A 98 -4.80 16.01 1.66
C VAL A 98 -4.51 16.12 0.15
N ILE A 99 -3.41 15.54 -0.32
CA ILE A 99 -3.09 15.48 -1.76
C ILE A 99 -4.15 14.69 -2.52
N ALA A 100 -4.59 13.54 -2.00
CA ALA A 100 -5.65 12.76 -2.62
C ALA A 100 -6.95 13.56 -2.75
N GLU A 101 -7.33 14.34 -1.73
CA GLU A 101 -8.50 15.22 -1.79
C GLU A 101 -8.32 16.34 -2.81
N ALA A 102 -7.15 16.95 -2.88
CA ALA A 102 -6.85 17.95 -3.90
C ALA A 102 -7.01 17.39 -5.33
N LEU A 103 -6.53 16.17 -5.56
CA LEU A 103 -6.69 15.47 -6.84
C LEU A 103 -8.17 15.17 -7.14
N ARG A 104 -8.99 14.76 -6.16
CA ARG A 104 -10.45 14.57 -6.34
C ARG A 104 -11.16 15.85 -6.75
N ARG A 105 -10.68 17.02 -6.30
CA ARG A 105 -11.20 18.34 -6.68
C ARG A 105 -10.61 18.90 -7.98
N GLY A 106 -9.73 18.14 -8.64
CA GLY A 106 -9.13 18.54 -9.92
C GLY A 106 -8.01 19.57 -9.81
N VAL A 107 -7.38 19.72 -8.65
CA VAL A 107 -6.16 20.53 -8.51
C VAL A 107 -5.07 19.91 -9.39
N SER A 108 -4.37 20.73 -10.16
CA SER A 108 -3.39 20.26 -11.15
C SER A 108 -2.15 19.66 -10.47
N TYR A 109 -1.49 18.73 -11.15
CA TYR A 109 -0.23 18.13 -10.68
C TYR A 109 0.86 19.18 -10.49
N ASP A 110 0.90 20.19 -11.36
CA ASP A 110 1.87 21.28 -11.29
C ASP A 110 1.65 22.13 -10.04
N GLU A 111 0.41 22.46 -9.72
CA GLU A 111 0.07 23.22 -8.51
C GLU A 111 0.40 22.44 -7.24
N ILE A 112 0.04 21.15 -7.18
CA ILE A 112 0.39 20.30 -6.05
C ILE A 112 1.92 20.18 -5.92
N HIS A 113 2.63 20.00 -7.04
CA HIS A 113 4.09 19.95 -7.04
C HIS A 113 4.72 21.26 -6.55
N GLU A 114 4.24 22.42 -7.04
CA GLU A 114 4.78 23.71 -6.63
C GLU A 114 4.61 23.99 -5.15
N ILE A 115 3.49 23.57 -4.56
CA ILE A 115 3.24 23.73 -3.13
C ILE A 115 4.02 22.72 -2.31
N THR A 116 3.98 21.46 -2.69
CA THR A 116 4.49 20.36 -1.85
C THR A 116 5.95 20.02 -2.10
N LYS A 117 6.48 20.34 -3.28
CA LYS A 117 7.77 19.92 -3.83
C LYS A 117 7.91 18.40 -3.97
N ILE A 118 6.79 17.66 -3.90
CA ILE A 118 6.74 16.24 -4.20
C ILE A 118 6.86 16.08 -5.72
N ASP A 119 7.68 15.12 -6.17
CA ASP A 119 7.86 14.84 -7.58
C ASP A 119 6.52 14.46 -8.24
N ARG A 120 6.31 14.93 -9.47
CA ARG A 120 5.08 14.71 -10.25
C ARG A 120 4.77 13.23 -10.45
N TRP A 121 5.79 12.40 -10.52
CA TRP A 121 5.60 10.96 -10.64
C TRP A 121 4.80 10.38 -9.47
N PHE A 122 5.09 10.80 -8.22
CA PHE A 122 4.32 10.34 -7.06
C PHE A 122 2.90 10.89 -7.05
N ILE A 123 2.70 12.12 -7.51
CA ILE A 123 1.37 12.74 -7.64
C ILE A 123 0.54 11.98 -8.68
N ASP A 124 1.14 11.61 -9.83
CA ASP A 124 0.51 10.78 -10.85
C ASP A 124 0.08 9.42 -10.28
N LYS A 125 0.94 8.76 -9.50
CA LYS A 125 0.60 7.50 -8.85
C LYS A 125 -0.58 7.60 -7.87
N LEU A 126 -0.69 8.71 -7.15
CA LEU A 126 -1.86 8.99 -6.32
C LEU A 126 -3.11 9.27 -7.16
N ALA A 127 -2.95 9.94 -8.29
CA ALA A 127 -4.07 10.22 -9.20
C ALA A 127 -4.66 8.94 -9.80
N ILE A 128 -3.85 7.92 -10.10
CA ILE A 128 -4.34 6.61 -10.55
C ILE A 128 -5.26 5.97 -9.49
N LEU A 129 -4.90 6.08 -8.21
CA LEU A 129 -5.74 5.57 -7.11
C LEU A 129 -7.04 6.37 -6.99
N VAL A 130 -6.98 7.69 -7.10
CA VAL A 130 -8.16 8.56 -7.07
C VAL A 130 -9.08 8.30 -8.26
N GLU A 131 -8.52 8.06 -9.44
CA GLU A 131 -9.33 7.71 -10.64
C GLU A 131 -10.02 6.35 -10.46
N MET A 132 -9.35 5.35 -9.87
CA MET A 132 -9.99 4.08 -9.55
C MET A 132 -11.15 4.25 -8.54
N GLU A 133 -11.01 5.12 -7.53
CA GLU A 133 -12.10 5.47 -6.62
C GLU A 133 -13.29 6.04 -7.39
N ASN A 134 -13.01 6.94 -8.36
CA ASN A 134 -14.03 7.58 -9.19
C ASN A 134 -14.77 6.56 -10.08
N GLN A 135 -14.04 5.67 -10.74
CA GLN A 135 -14.61 4.59 -11.54
C GLN A 135 -15.49 3.66 -10.71
N LEU A 136 -15.00 3.17 -9.56
CA LEU A 136 -15.75 2.31 -8.66
C LEU A 136 -17.03 2.97 -8.11
N LYS A 137 -17.03 4.31 -7.98
CA LYS A 137 -18.19 5.07 -7.49
C LYS A 137 -19.23 5.32 -8.56
N ASN A 138 -18.81 5.57 -9.81
CA ASN A 138 -19.69 6.10 -10.85
C ASN A 138 -20.00 5.10 -11.96
N GLU A 139 -19.25 4.01 -12.09
CA GLU A 139 -19.45 2.99 -13.12
C GLU A 139 -20.04 1.71 -12.53
N PRO A 140 -20.77 0.91 -13.34
CA PRO A 140 -21.21 -0.41 -12.92
C PRO A 140 -19.99 -1.30 -12.62
N LEU A 141 -20.02 -2.00 -11.49
CA LEU A 141 -18.95 -2.91 -11.14
C LEU A 141 -18.97 -4.14 -12.05
N THR A 142 -18.04 -4.18 -13.00
CA THR A 142 -17.77 -5.34 -13.85
C THR A 142 -16.67 -6.21 -13.26
N VAL A 143 -16.50 -7.43 -13.80
CA VAL A 143 -15.40 -8.33 -13.40
C VAL A 143 -14.04 -7.71 -13.75
N GLU A 144 -13.96 -7.02 -14.88
CA GLU A 144 -12.76 -6.34 -15.35
C GLU A 144 -12.37 -5.20 -14.41
N LEU A 145 -13.34 -4.34 -14.04
CA LEU A 145 -13.10 -3.24 -13.10
C LEU A 145 -12.67 -3.78 -11.73
N LEU A 146 -13.31 -4.87 -11.26
CA LEU A 146 -12.93 -5.55 -10.02
C LEU A 146 -11.50 -6.09 -10.08
N LYS A 147 -11.09 -6.71 -11.20
CA LYS A 147 -9.71 -7.19 -11.41
C LYS A 147 -8.71 -6.04 -11.34
N GLU A 148 -8.97 -4.93 -12.03
CA GLU A 148 -8.08 -3.75 -12.01
C GLU A 148 -7.97 -3.15 -10.61
N ALA A 149 -9.09 -2.98 -9.90
CA ALA A 149 -9.09 -2.50 -8.52
C ALA A 149 -8.29 -3.42 -7.59
N LYS A 150 -8.41 -4.75 -7.75
CA LYS A 150 -7.63 -5.72 -6.97
C LYS A 150 -6.14 -5.70 -7.35
N ARG A 151 -5.79 -5.49 -8.62
CA ARG A 151 -4.40 -5.41 -9.09
C ARG A 151 -3.63 -4.26 -8.41
N ILE A 152 -4.30 -3.17 -8.08
CA ILE A 152 -3.74 -2.05 -7.31
C ILE A 152 -4.17 -2.08 -5.82
N GLU A 153 -4.57 -3.26 -5.35
CA GLU A 153 -4.74 -3.61 -3.93
C GLU A 153 -5.88 -2.88 -3.19
N PHE A 154 -6.94 -2.45 -3.88
CA PHE A 154 -8.14 -1.97 -3.19
C PHE A 154 -8.74 -3.07 -2.29
N PRO A 155 -8.99 -2.80 -0.99
CA PRO A 155 -9.65 -3.74 -0.09
C PRO A 155 -11.09 -4.01 -0.52
N ASP A 156 -11.59 -5.21 -0.26
CA ASP A 156 -12.98 -5.57 -0.57
C ASP A 156 -13.97 -4.64 0.18
N SER A 157 -13.64 -4.23 1.41
CA SER A 157 -14.42 -3.27 2.19
C SER A 157 -14.54 -1.89 1.53
N VAL A 158 -13.46 -1.39 0.93
CA VAL A 158 -13.44 -0.09 0.24
C VAL A 158 -14.21 -0.18 -1.08
N ILE A 159 -14.01 -1.27 -1.85
CA ILE A 159 -14.78 -1.51 -3.09
C ILE A 159 -16.28 -1.59 -2.76
N ALA A 160 -16.66 -2.33 -1.72
CA ALA A 160 -18.04 -2.44 -1.27
C ALA A 160 -18.65 -1.07 -0.94
N LYS A 161 -17.92 -0.24 -0.18
CA LYS A 161 -18.35 1.11 0.18
C LYS A 161 -18.59 2.00 -1.05
N LEU A 162 -17.67 1.95 -2.03
CA LEU A 162 -17.75 2.77 -3.24
C LEU A 162 -18.86 2.33 -4.19
N THR A 163 -19.07 1.03 -4.31
CA THR A 163 -20.06 0.45 -5.23
C THR A 163 -21.46 0.30 -4.62
N GLY A 164 -21.63 0.62 -3.34
CA GLY A 164 -22.90 0.42 -2.61
C GLY A 164 -23.27 -1.05 -2.38
N LYS A 165 -22.29 -1.95 -2.44
CA LYS A 165 -22.45 -3.40 -2.19
C LYS A 165 -21.98 -3.76 -0.78
N THR A 166 -22.21 -5.00 -0.39
CA THR A 166 -21.63 -5.59 0.81
C THR A 166 -20.25 -6.18 0.52
N GLU A 167 -19.39 -6.22 1.53
CA GLU A 167 -18.06 -6.84 1.40
C GLU A 167 -18.17 -8.33 1.00
N LYS A 168 -19.23 -9.01 1.47
CA LYS A 168 -19.50 -10.39 1.10
C LYS A 168 -19.78 -10.53 -0.40
N GLU A 169 -20.57 -9.64 -0.99
CA GLU A 169 -20.85 -9.67 -2.45
C GLU A 169 -19.57 -9.46 -3.25
N ILE A 170 -18.69 -8.56 -2.83
CA ILE A 170 -17.39 -8.34 -3.48
C ILE A 170 -16.51 -9.59 -3.36
N HIS A 171 -16.44 -10.17 -2.17
CA HIS A 171 -15.70 -11.39 -1.92
C HIS A 171 -16.21 -12.55 -2.81
N ASP A 172 -17.51 -12.79 -2.83
CA ASP A 172 -18.13 -13.87 -3.61
C ASP A 172 -17.87 -13.65 -5.11
N MET A 173 -18.10 -12.45 -5.63
CA MET A 173 -17.80 -12.09 -7.03
C MET A 173 -16.33 -12.33 -7.38
N ARG A 174 -15.39 -12.01 -6.46
CA ARG A 174 -13.96 -12.27 -6.64
C ARG A 174 -13.67 -13.76 -6.80
N TYR A 175 -14.17 -14.57 -5.87
CA TYR A 175 -13.90 -16.00 -5.86
C TYR A 175 -14.55 -16.73 -7.05
N GLU A 176 -15.79 -16.39 -7.41
CA GLU A 176 -16.51 -16.94 -8.57
C GLU A 176 -15.77 -16.65 -9.89
N ASN A 177 -15.04 -15.55 -9.97
CA ASN A 177 -14.29 -15.16 -11.16
C ASN A 177 -12.77 -15.44 -11.06
N GLY A 178 -12.33 -16.23 -10.07
CA GLY A 178 -10.93 -16.60 -9.91
C GLY A 178 -9.98 -15.45 -9.56
N ILE A 179 -10.51 -14.33 -9.05
CA ILE A 179 -9.71 -13.19 -8.59
C ILE A 179 -9.22 -13.49 -7.17
N VAL A 180 -8.14 -14.24 -7.07
CA VAL A 180 -7.52 -14.67 -5.82
C VAL A 180 -6.11 -14.11 -5.70
N ALA A 181 -5.65 -13.96 -4.46
CA ALA A 181 -4.27 -13.54 -4.22
C ALA A 181 -3.31 -14.66 -4.60
N ALA A 182 -2.23 -14.30 -5.26
CA ALA A 182 -1.06 -15.12 -5.48
C ALA A 182 0.05 -14.73 -4.48
N PHE A 183 1.00 -15.61 -4.25
CA PHE A 183 2.15 -15.37 -3.39
C PHE A 183 3.41 -15.49 -4.22
N LYS A 184 4.20 -14.42 -4.25
CA LYS A 184 5.48 -14.37 -4.94
C LYS A 184 6.62 -14.35 -3.94
N MET A 185 7.71 -15.02 -4.25
CA MET A 185 8.91 -15.02 -3.43
C MET A 185 9.63 -13.68 -3.53
N VAL A 186 10.16 -13.19 -2.41
CA VAL A 186 10.97 -11.97 -2.40
C VAL A 186 12.35 -12.29 -2.97
N ASP A 187 12.68 -11.70 -4.12
CA ASP A 187 14.02 -11.80 -4.70
C ASP A 187 14.97 -10.85 -3.94
N THR A 188 15.79 -11.40 -3.06
CA THR A 188 16.81 -10.66 -2.31
C THR A 188 18.12 -10.48 -3.08
N CYS A 189 18.23 -11.06 -4.26
CA CYS A 189 19.44 -11.07 -5.08
C CYS A 189 19.36 -10.16 -6.30
N ALA A 190 18.22 -9.47 -6.50
CA ALA A 190 17.98 -8.51 -7.58
C ALA A 190 18.33 -9.07 -8.98
N ALA A 191 17.95 -10.32 -9.23
CA ALA A 191 18.22 -11.09 -10.45
C ALA A 191 19.70 -11.35 -10.76
N GLU A 192 20.63 -11.02 -9.85
CA GLU A 192 22.05 -11.36 -10.04
C GLU A 192 22.28 -12.87 -10.02
N PHE A 193 21.54 -13.59 -9.18
CA PHE A 193 21.48 -15.04 -9.12
C PHE A 193 20.14 -15.49 -8.52
N GLU A 194 19.82 -16.76 -8.65
CA GLU A 194 18.56 -17.30 -8.13
C GLU A 194 18.45 -17.11 -6.61
N ALA A 195 17.40 -16.40 -6.19
CA ALA A 195 17.10 -16.21 -4.79
C ALA A 195 16.40 -17.45 -4.21
N SER A 196 16.79 -17.84 -3.01
CA SER A 196 16.10 -18.88 -2.26
C SER A 196 15.81 -18.33 -0.85
N THR A 197 14.64 -17.70 -0.71
CA THR A 197 14.23 -17.08 0.55
C THR A 197 12.93 -17.67 1.05
N PRO A 198 12.71 -17.70 2.39
CA PRO A 198 11.42 -18.11 2.98
C PRO A 198 10.40 -16.95 3.01
N TYR A 199 10.67 -15.84 2.33
CA TYR A 199 9.84 -14.63 2.38
C TYR A 199 8.97 -14.54 1.14
N TYR A 200 7.67 -14.33 1.35
CA TYR A 200 6.68 -14.17 0.30
C TYR A 200 5.85 -12.92 0.52
N TYR A 201 5.37 -12.33 -0.56
CA TYR A 201 4.38 -11.26 -0.53
C TYR A 201 3.16 -11.65 -1.36
N SER A 202 1.97 -11.21 -0.93
CA SER A 202 0.73 -11.46 -1.66
C SER A 202 0.48 -10.38 -2.70
N VAL A 203 -0.05 -10.74 -3.85
CA VAL A 203 -0.43 -9.81 -4.93
C VAL A 203 -1.60 -10.39 -5.72
N PHE A 204 -2.35 -9.51 -6.39
CA PHE A 204 -3.39 -9.94 -7.34
C PHE A 204 -2.89 -9.82 -8.79
N GLY A 205 -3.37 -10.71 -9.67
CA GLY A 205 -3.05 -10.68 -11.09
C GLY A 205 -1.65 -11.20 -11.44
N SER A 206 -1.07 -12.04 -10.59
CA SER A 206 0.21 -12.72 -10.83
C SER A 206 0.06 -14.23 -10.67
N GLU A 207 1.06 -14.97 -11.15
CA GLU A 207 1.17 -16.42 -10.91
C GLU A 207 1.62 -16.69 -9.49
N ASN A 208 1.13 -17.80 -8.90
CA ASN A 208 1.49 -18.21 -7.56
C ASN A 208 2.79 -19.00 -7.55
N GLU A 209 3.81 -18.49 -6.86
CA GLU A 209 5.12 -19.16 -6.70
C GLU A 209 5.20 -19.98 -5.40
N ALA A 210 4.23 -19.85 -4.51
CA ALA A 210 4.17 -20.66 -3.30
C ALA A 210 3.66 -22.07 -3.62
N ILE A 211 4.58 -22.93 -4.13
CA ILE A 211 4.27 -24.31 -4.48
C ILE A 211 4.41 -25.19 -3.25
N GLU A 212 3.38 -25.97 -3.00
CA GLU A 212 3.39 -26.95 -1.91
C GLU A 212 4.21 -28.18 -2.28
N THR A 213 5.41 -28.30 -1.75
CA THR A 213 6.30 -29.45 -2.00
C THR A 213 6.40 -30.43 -0.83
N ASN A 214 5.83 -30.10 0.34
CA ASN A 214 6.03 -30.89 1.55
C ASN A 214 4.71 -31.47 2.08
N PRO A 215 4.55 -32.80 2.19
CA PRO A 215 3.33 -33.45 2.71
C PRO A 215 3.14 -33.35 4.22
N LYS A 216 4.06 -32.71 4.96
CA LYS A 216 3.94 -32.56 6.41
C LYS A 216 2.73 -31.69 6.79
N LYS A 217 2.17 -31.94 7.97
CA LYS A 217 1.15 -31.07 8.55
C LYS A 217 1.68 -29.65 8.71
N LYS A 218 0.86 -28.65 8.35
CA LYS A 218 1.22 -27.24 8.38
C LYS A 218 0.41 -26.51 9.45
N VAL A 219 1.07 -25.57 10.09
CA VAL A 219 0.44 -24.66 11.06
C VAL A 219 0.63 -23.25 10.54
N LEU A 220 -0.50 -22.53 10.36
CA LEU A 220 -0.48 -21.11 10.05
C LEU A 220 -0.48 -20.32 11.35
N VAL A 221 0.57 -19.52 11.56
CA VAL A 221 0.66 -18.61 12.71
C VAL A 221 0.33 -17.20 12.23
N LEU A 222 -0.76 -16.63 12.76
CA LEU A 222 -1.16 -15.24 12.49
C LEU A 222 -0.47 -14.34 13.51
N GLY A 223 0.58 -13.65 13.07
CA GLY A 223 1.31 -12.67 13.87
C GLY A 223 0.77 -11.24 13.65
N SER A 224 1.10 -10.36 14.59
CA SER A 224 0.70 -8.94 14.53
C SER A 224 1.61 -8.07 13.66
N GLY A 225 2.60 -8.68 12.98
CA GLY A 225 3.59 -7.97 12.17
C GLY A 225 4.68 -7.26 12.99
N PRO A 226 5.67 -6.63 12.31
CA PRO A 226 6.86 -6.08 12.95
C PRO A 226 6.63 -4.78 13.73
N ILE A 227 5.46 -4.15 13.61
CA ILE A 227 5.17 -2.86 14.27
C ILE A 227 4.95 -3.01 15.78
N ARG A 228 4.55 -4.20 16.23
CA ARG A 228 4.30 -4.49 17.65
C ARG A 228 5.51 -5.14 18.27
N ILE A 229 6.27 -4.36 19.03
CA ILE A 229 7.46 -4.83 19.76
C ILE A 229 7.04 -5.93 20.73
N GLY A 230 7.80 -7.03 20.76
CA GLY A 230 7.67 -8.14 21.70
C GLY A 230 6.71 -9.26 21.28
N GLN A 231 5.82 -9.07 20.34
CA GLN A 231 4.87 -10.13 19.92
C GLN A 231 5.51 -11.18 19.00
N GLY A 232 6.50 -10.82 18.19
CA GLY A 232 7.24 -11.77 17.35
C GLY A 232 8.13 -12.74 18.16
N LEU A 233 8.61 -12.33 19.32
CA LEU A 233 9.49 -13.14 20.16
C LEU A 233 8.76 -14.28 20.87
N SER A 234 7.45 -14.14 21.15
CA SER A 234 6.68 -15.21 21.79
C SER A 234 6.44 -16.41 20.86
N LEU A 235 6.64 -16.27 19.57
CA LEU A 235 6.53 -17.36 18.59
C LEU A 235 7.76 -18.27 18.54
N ILE A 236 8.88 -17.88 19.14
CA ILE A 236 10.11 -18.70 19.22
C ILE A 236 9.91 -19.94 20.12
N HIS A 237 8.94 -19.90 21.02
CA HIS A 237 8.69 -20.94 22.00
C HIS A 237 7.51 -21.87 21.65
N ILE A 238 6.93 -21.73 20.45
CA ILE A 238 5.90 -22.61 19.91
C ILE A 238 6.56 -23.63 18.97
#